data_c70ec799ca9f30daed89de8b6c4f95eb
#
_entry.id   c70ec799ca9f30daed89de8b6c4f95eb
#
_cell.length_a   1.000
_cell.length_b   1.000
_cell.length_c   1.000
_cell.angle_alpha   90.00
_cell.angle_beta   90.00
_cell.angle_gamma   90.00
#
_symmetry.space_group_name_H-M   'P 1'
#
loop_
_entity.id
_entity.type
_entity.pdbx_description
1 polymer ?
#
loop_
_entity_poly.entity_id
_entity_poly.type
_entity_poly.pdbx_seq_one_letter_code
_entity_poly.pdbx_strand_id
1 'polypeptide(L)'
;MSASALQAPTAPLAGVAGTTGAALDHRDGPGTLRVDPRVVRKLAARAADEVDGVSHTSVGPIGRALHHPVPASTPREQLAVDLEITVSVAYPQPVRAVVERMAGHVSRRVEELTGRPVGHLGVHVEHLGASSPSERPRVR
;
A
#
# COMPACT_ATOMS: atom_id res chain seq x y z
N MET A 1 2.59 -21.90 69.71
CA MET A 1 1.81 -22.82 68.97
C MET A 1 1.01 -22.05 67.96
N SER A 2 1.15 -22.37 66.73
CA SER A 2 0.39 -21.88 65.60
C SER A 2 0.49 -20.39 65.25
N ALA A 3 1.57 -20.03 64.59
CA ALA A 3 1.67 -18.78 63.89
C ALA A 3 0.96 -18.90 62.53
N SER A 4 -0.15 -18.21 62.43
CA SER A 4 -0.88 -18.09 61.18
C SER A 4 -0.25 -16.98 60.35
N ALA A 5 0.47 -17.34 59.33
CA ALA A 5 1.03 -16.39 58.39
C ALA A 5 -0.10 -15.83 57.50
N LEU A 6 -0.41 -14.58 57.68
CA LEU A 6 -1.25 -13.83 56.73
C LEU A 6 -0.40 -13.46 55.52
N GLN A 7 -0.58 -14.17 54.46
CA GLN A 7 -0.09 -13.71 53.18
C GLN A 7 -1.15 -12.85 52.50
N ALA A 8 -0.86 -11.57 52.44
CA ALA A 8 -1.63 -10.67 51.60
C ALA A 8 -1.32 -10.91 50.11
N PRO A 9 -2.30 -11.04 49.25
CA PRO A 9 -2.03 -11.09 47.83
C PRO A 9 -1.64 -9.70 47.34
N THR A 10 -0.41 -9.59 46.92
CA THR A 10 0.07 -8.40 46.22
C THR A 10 -0.60 -8.42 44.85
N ALA A 11 -1.53 -7.54 44.63
CA ALA A 11 -2.10 -7.30 43.31
C ALA A 11 -0.99 -6.74 42.38
N PRO A 12 -0.77 -7.33 41.23
CA PRO A 12 0.09 -6.71 40.24
C PRO A 12 -0.58 -5.43 39.73
N LEU A 13 0.11 -4.34 39.90
CA LEU A 13 -0.22 -3.09 39.24
C LEU A 13 -0.26 -3.37 37.74
N ALA A 14 -1.45 -3.25 37.16
CA ALA A 14 -1.67 -3.32 35.74
C ALA A 14 -0.75 -2.29 35.08
N GLY A 15 0.21 -2.81 34.33
CA GLY A 15 1.06 -2.00 33.50
C GLY A 15 0.21 -1.18 32.56
N VAL A 16 0.58 0.07 32.50
CA VAL A 16 0.06 1.02 31.50
C VAL A 16 0.14 0.35 30.14
N ALA A 17 -1.02 -0.02 29.63
CA ALA A 17 -1.13 -0.44 28.26
C ALA A 17 -0.74 0.74 27.39
N GLY A 18 0.44 0.65 26.80
CA GLY A 18 0.83 1.54 25.74
C GLY A 18 -0.26 1.51 24.70
N THR A 19 -0.79 2.66 24.39
CA THR A 19 -1.73 2.86 23.29
C THR A 19 -0.99 2.61 21.99
N THR A 20 -0.77 1.34 21.69
CA THR A 20 -0.43 0.92 20.33
C THR A 20 -1.66 1.23 19.52
N GLY A 21 -1.49 2.12 18.54
CA GLY A 21 -2.57 2.54 17.66
C GLY A 21 -3.40 1.34 17.24
N ALA A 22 -4.61 1.30 17.71
CA ALA A 22 -5.57 0.30 17.32
C ALA A 22 -5.71 0.42 15.79
N ALA A 23 -5.13 -0.54 15.09
CA ALA A 23 -5.60 -0.83 13.76
C ALA A 23 -7.10 -1.05 13.92
N LEU A 24 -7.89 -0.11 13.38
CA LEU A 24 -9.33 -0.21 13.42
C LEU A 24 -9.70 -1.51 12.70
N ASP A 25 -9.89 -2.54 13.48
CA ASP A 25 -10.46 -3.79 12.99
C ASP A 25 -11.93 -3.50 12.66
N HIS A 26 -12.17 -3.17 11.39
CA HIS A 26 -13.48 -2.82 10.87
C HIS A 26 -14.41 -4.03 10.77
N ARG A 27 -14.19 -5.04 11.60
CA ARG A 27 -15.00 -6.25 11.60
C ARG A 27 -16.31 -6.11 12.35
N ASP A 28 -16.45 -5.08 13.18
CA ASP A 28 -17.63 -4.89 14.03
C ASP A 28 -18.64 -3.85 13.48
N GLY A 29 -18.46 -3.42 12.23
CA GLY A 29 -19.39 -2.51 11.58
C GLY A 29 -20.56 -3.25 10.90
N PRO A 30 -21.69 -2.57 10.66
CA PRO A 30 -22.90 -3.16 10.05
C PRO A 30 -22.74 -3.46 8.55
N GLY A 31 -21.55 -3.74 8.07
CA GLY A 31 -21.33 -4.04 6.66
C GLY A 31 -19.92 -4.51 6.34
N THR A 32 -19.77 -5.14 5.18
CA THR A 32 -18.47 -5.57 4.63
C THR A 32 -18.12 -4.71 3.44
N LEU A 33 -16.97 -4.01 3.50
CA LEU A 33 -16.44 -3.28 2.36
C LEU A 33 -15.68 -4.24 1.43
N ARG A 34 -16.14 -4.35 0.20
CA ARG A 34 -15.47 -5.10 -0.86
C ARG A 34 -15.01 -4.12 -1.93
N VAL A 35 -13.71 -3.99 -2.09
CA VAL A 35 -13.13 -3.14 -3.14
C VAL A 35 -12.84 -3.97 -4.37
N ASP A 36 -13.42 -3.58 -5.50
CA ASP A 36 -13.18 -4.25 -6.78
C ASP A 36 -11.72 -4.03 -7.24
N PRO A 37 -11.04 -5.05 -7.76
CA PRO A 37 -9.68 -4.92 -8.31
C PRO A 37 -9.52 -3.83 -9.35
N ARG A 38 -10.56 -3.53 -10.13
CA ARG A 38 -10.54 -2.43 -11.11
C ARG A 38 -10.39 -1.06 -10.45
N VAL A 39 -10.97 -0.89 -9.26
CA VAL A 39 -10.85 0.34 -8.48
C VAL A 39 -9.41 0.51 -8.02
N VAL A 40 -8.82 -0.54 -7.48
CA VAL A 40 -7.41 -0.53 -7.02
C VAL A 40 -6.46 -0.17 -8.18
N ARG A 41 -6.68 -0.75 -9.36
CA ARG A 41 -5.89 -0.42 -10.56
C ARG A 41 -6.00 1.04 -10.97
N LYS A 42 -7.22 1.58 -10.98
CA LYS A 42 -7.45 2.99 -11.30
C LYS A 42 -6.79 3.92 -10.30
N LEU A 43 -6.86 3.58 -9.02
CA LEU A 43 -6.18 4.34 -7.96
C LEU A 43 -4.66 4.29 -8.12
N ALA A 44 -4.11 3.12 -8.38
CA ALA A 44 -2.68 2.95 -8.60
C ALA A 44 -2.19 3.73 -9.83
N ALA A 45 -2.92 3.66 -10.95
CA ALA A 45 -2.61 4.44 -12.16
C ALA A 45 -2.64 5.95 -11.86
N ARG A 46 -3.68 6.41 -11.18
CA ARG A 46 -3.81 7.83 -10.82
C ARG A 46 -2.68 8.29 -9.90
N ALA A 47 -2.35 7.50 -8.90
CA ALA A 47 -1.25 7.80 -7.99
C ALA A 47 0.11 7.83 -8.70
N ALA A 48 0.34 6.95 -9.66
CA ALA A 48 1.56 6.95 -10.46
C ALA A 48 1.67 8.20 -11.36
N ASP A 49 0.55 8.63 -11.96
CA ASP A 49 0.50 9.84 -12.79
C ASP A 49 0.72 11.14 -11.99
N GLU A 50 0.54 11.12 -10.68
CA GLU A 50 0.81 12.27 -9.80
C GLU A 50 2.32 12.50 -9.56
N VAL A 51 3.17 11.55 -9.93
CA VAL A 51 4.61 11.64 -9.69
C VAL A 51 5.32 12.30 -10.86
N ASP A 52 6.09 13.34 -10.55
CA ASP A 52 6.91 14.04 -11.53
C ASP A 52 7.92 13.11 -12.20
N GLY A 53 7.96 13.14 -13.52
CA GLY A 53 8.86 12.30 -14.31
C GLY A 53 8.20 11.07 -14.91
N VAL A 54 6.96 10.78 -14.54
CA VAL A 54 6.14 9.75 -15.17
C VAL A 54 5.32 10.40 -16.30
N SER A 55 5.44 9.88 -17.51
CA SER A 55 4.74 10.45 -18.68
C SER A 55 3.55 9.63 -19.14
N HIS A 56 3.54 8.35 -18.84
CA HIS A 56 2.43 7.45 -19.14
C HIS A 56 2.42 6.30 -18.16
N THR A 57 1.24 5.91 -17.74
CA THR A 57 1.05 4.80 -16.81
C THR A 57 -0.01 3.84 -17.30
N SER A 58 0.30 2.56 -17.27
CA SER A 58 -0.64 1.48 -17.47
C SER A 58 -0.51 0.49 -16.31
N VAL A 59 -1.64 0.09 -15.73
CA VAL A 59 -1.66 -0.89 -14.66
C VAL A 59 -2.26 -2.19 -15.17
N GLY A 60 -1.46 -3.22 -15.14
CA GLY A 60 -1.85 -4.56 -15.54
C GLY A 60 -2.94 -5.16 -14.67
N PRO A 61 -3.51 -6.30 -15.07
CA PRO A 61 -4.43 -7.03 -14.22
C PRO A 61 -3.75 -7.36 -12.89
N ILE A 62 -4.47 -7.18 -11.80
CA ILE A 62 -4.04 -7.66 -10.49
C ILE A 62 -4.04 -9.18 -10.58
N GLY A 63 -2.94 -9.73 -11.01
CA GLY A 63 -2.68 -11.15 -10.99
C GLY A 63 -2.04 -11.51 -9.66
N ARG A 64 -2.32 -12.70 -9.17
CA ARG A 64 -1.37 -13.35 -8.28
C ARG A 64 -0.08 -13.43 -9.08
N ALA A 65 0.86 -12.56 -8.72
CA ALA A 65 2.16 -12.60 -9.34
C ALA A 65 2.66 -14.04 -9.35
N LEU A 66 3.30 -14.43 -10.43
CA LEU A 66 4.00 -15.71 -10.57
C LEU A 66 5.17 -15.89 -9.58
N HIS A 67 5.18 -15.07 -8.55
CA HIS A 67 6.06 -15.20 -7.41
C HIS A 67 5.48 -16.30 -6.52
N HIS A 68 6.31 -17.20 -6.16
CA HIS A 68 6.00 -18.27 -5.21
C HIS A 68 5.20 -17.68 -4.07
N PRO A 69 4.01 -18.19 -3.78
CA PRO A 69 3.22 -17.69 -2.67
C PRO A 69 4.02 -17.93 -1.40
N VAL A 70 4.67 -16.90 -0.91
CA VAL A 70 5.13 -16.91 0.46
C VAL A 70 3.86 -17.04 1.28
N PRO A 71 3.71 -18.09 2.09
CA PRO A 71 2.52 -18.24 2.90
C PRO A 71 2.38 -16.99 3.76
N ALA A 72 1.27 -16.28 3.58
CA ALA A 72 1.00 -15.08 4.34
C ALA A 72 0.96 -15.43 5.83
N SER A 73 1.90 -14.89 6.58
CA SER A 73 2.09 -15.19 8.00
C SER A 73 1.11 -14.43 8.88
N THR A 74 0.56 -13.34 8.35
CA THR A 74 -0.33 -12.46 9.11
C THR A 74 -1.65 -12.22 8.37
N PRO A 75 -2.74 -11.93 9.08
CA PRO A 75 -4.02 -11.55 8.47
C PRO A 75 -3.89 -10.32 7.55
N ARG A 76 -2.97 -9.40 7.85
CA ARG A 76 -2.71 -8.21 7.03
C ARG A 76 -2.09 -8.59 5.68
N GLU A 77 -1.16 -9.52 5.65
CA GLU A 77 -0.54 -10.03 4.42
C GLU A 77 -1.55 -10.75 3.52
N GLN A 78 -2.54 -11.41 4.12
CA GLN A 78 -3.62 -12.05 3.37
C GLN A 78 -4.51 -11.06 2.61
N LEU A 79 -4.57 -9.81 3.09
CA LEU A 79 -5.30 -8.72 2.45
C LEU A 79 -4.43 -7.93 1.47
N ALA A 80 -3.14 -8.24 1.38
CA ALA A 80 -2.20 -7.54 0.51
C ALA A 80 -2.61 -7.65 -0.97
N VAL A 81 -2.35 -6.57 -1.70
CA VAL A 81 -2.62 -6.47 -3.12
C VAL A 81 -1.30 -6.43 -3.87
N ASP A 82 -1.17 -7.29 -4.88
CA ASP A 82 -0.03 -7.26 -5.77
C ASP A 82 -0.37 -6.44 -7.02
N LEU A 83 0.50 -5.51 -7.36
CA LEU A 83 0.32 -4.59 -8.47
C LEU A 83 1.49 -4.72 -9.45
N GLU A 84 1.17 -4.66 -10.73
CA GLU A 84 2.16 -4.54 -11.79
C GLU A 84 1.86 -3.28 -12.60
N ILE A 85 2.83 -2.37 -12.64
CA ILE A 85 2.69 -1.08 -13.29
C ILE A 85 3.71 -0.96 -14.41
N THR A 86 3.24 -0.64 -15.59
CA THR A 86 4.07 -0.27 -16.73
C THR A 86 4.07 1.24 -16.87
N VAL A 87 5.24 1.84 -16.94
CA VAL A 87 5.40 3.29 -17.01
C VAL A 87 6.35 3.72 -18.11
N SER A 88 6.15 4.93 -18.59
CA SER A 88 7.13 5.67 -19.36
C SER A 88 7.71 6.79 -18.52
N VAL A 89 9.02 6.92 -18.52
CA VAL A 89 9.75 7.92 -17.72
C VAL A 89 10.27 9.02 -18.65
N ALA A 90 10.13 10.27 -18.21
CA ALA A 90 10.62 11.42 -18.95
C ALA A 90 12.15 11.54 -18.83
N TYR A 91 12.84 11.53 -19.97
CA TYR A 91 14.27 11.85 -20.03
C TYR A 91 14.49 13.36 -19.85
N PRO A 92 15.52 13.85 -19.16
CA PRO A 92 16.69 13.14 -18.63
C PRO A 92 16.61 12.73 -17.16
N GLN A 93 15.44 12.50 -16.62
CA GLN A 93 15.31 12.16 -15.21
C GLN A 93 15.94 10.79 -14.88
N PRO A 94 16.53 10.63 -13.68
CA PRO A 94 17.09 9.35 -13.27
C PRO A 94 15.98 8.34 -13.02
N VAL A 95 15.86 7.35 -13.89
CA VAL A 95 14.78 6.35 -13.89
C VAL A 95 14.61 5.71 -12.53
N ARG A 96 15.71 5.30 -11.90
CA ARG A 96 15.65 4.63 -10.59
C ARG A 96 15.00 5.50 -9.52
N ALA A 97 15.40 6.76 -9.44
CA ALA A 97 14.84 7.68 -8.44
C ALA A 97 13.37 7.99 -8.69
N VAL A 98 12.94 8.07 -9.96
CA VAL A 98 11.53 8.25 -10.32
C VAL A 98 10.72 7.03 -9.92
N VAL A 99 11.21 5.82 -10.23
CA VAL A 99 10.53 4.55 -9.90
C VAL A 99 10.42 4.37 -8.39
N GLU A 100 11.46 4.64 -7.62
CA GLU A 100 11.45 4.53 -6.16
C GLU A 100 10.43 5.50 -5.52
N ARG A 101 10.38 6.74 -5.97
CA ARG A 101 9.39 7.73 -5.51
C ARG A 101 7.97 7.30 -5.87
N MET A 102 7.77 6.83 -7.09
CA MET A 102 6.48 6.36 -7.57
C MET A 102 6.00 5.14 -6.78
N ALA A 103 6.87 4.15 -6.57
CA ALA A 103 6.52 2.95 -5.82
C ALA A 103 6.07 3.29 -4.38
N GLY A 104 6.80 4.16 -3.69
CA GLY A 104 6.43 4.63 -2.35
C GLY A 104 5.13 5.42 -2.34
N HIS A 105 4.91 6.29 -3.32
CA HIS A 105 3.70 7.08 -3.42
C HIS A 105 2.46 6.22 -3.71
N VAL A 106 2.55 5.33 -4.69
CA VAL A 106 1.47 4.42 -5.07
C VAL A 106 1.08 3.51 -3.91
N SER A 107 2.07 2.88 -3.25
CA SER A 107 1.80 1.99 -2.12
C SER A 107 1.07 2.71 -1.00
N ARG A 108 1.53 3.89 -0.62
CA ARG A 108 0.88 4.70 0.40
C ARG A 108 -0.54 5.12 0.01
N ARG A 109 -0.74 5.61 -1.21
CA ARG A 109 -2.07 6.06 -1.67
C ARG A 109 -3.07 4.92 -1.77
N VAL A 110 -2.65 3.76 -2.26
CA VAL A 110 -3.52 2.59 -2.32
C VAL A 110 -3.91 2.13 -0.92
N GLU A 111 -2.97 2.07 0.01
CA GLU A 111 -3.24 1.69 1.39
C GLU A 111 -4.17 2.68 2.10
N GLU A 112 -3.94 3.99 1.95
CA GLU A 112 -4.79 5.04 2.53
C GLU A 112 -6.25 4.97 2.04
N LEU A 113 -6.43 4.72 0.75
CA LEU A 113 -7.76 4.77 0.12
C LEU A 113 -8.53 3.44 0.20
N THR A 114 -7.83 2.33 0.29
CA THR A 114 -8.47 0.99 0.27
C THR A 114 -8.37 0.26 1.60
N GLY A 115 -7.52 0.72 2.51
CA GLY A 115 -7.19 0.00 3.74
C GLY A 115 -6.41 -1.30 3.51
N ARG A 116 -5.95 -1.57 2.29
CA ARG A 116 -5.23 -2.79 1.92
C ARG A 116 -3.78 -2.48 1.65
N PRO A 117 -2.83 -3.16 2.30
CA PRO A 117 -1.41 -2.97 2.03
C PRO A 117 -1.05 -3.49 0.64
N VAL A 118 -0.05 -2.87 0.02
CA VAL A 118 0.56 -3.39 -1.20
C VAL A 118 1.64 -4.39 -0.80
N GLY A 119 1.45 -5.66 -1.19
CA GLY A 119 2.39 -6.73 -0.87
C GLY A 119 3.57 -6.76 -1.83
N HIS A 120 3.29 -6.69 -3.11
CA HIS A 120 4.29 -6.63 -4.16
C HIS A 120 3.92 -5.56 -5.17
N LEU A 121 4.91 -4.74 -5.56
CA LEU A 121 4.77 -3.74 -6.60
C LEU A 121 5.87 -3.97 -7.65
N GLY A 122 5.49 -4.59 -8.77
CA GLY A 122 6.33 -4.71 -9.95
C GLY A 122 6.23 -3.44 -10.80
N VAL A 123 7.38 -2.88 -11.20
CA VAL A 123 7.41 -1.73 -12.10
C VAL A 123 8.20 -2.08 -13.34
N HIS A 124 7.56 -1.96 -14.48
CA HIS A 124 8.16 -2.14 -15.79
C HIS A 124 8.29 -0.78 -16.49
N VAL A 125 9.51 -0.40 -16.83
CA VAL A 125 9.74 0.83 -17.59
C VAL A 125 9.81 0.47 -19.08
N GLU A 126 8.81 0.90 -19.84
CA GLU A 126 8.67 0.55 -21.25
C GLU A 126 9.40 1.55 -22.15
N HIS A 127 9.26 2.83 -21.84
CA HIS A 127 9.85 3.89 -22.65
C HIS A 127 10.53 4.97 -21.81
N LEU A 128 11.60 5.51 -22.38
CA LEU A 128 12.22 6.76 -21.95
C LEU A 128 11.91 7.82 -23.00
N GLY A 129 10.89 8.63 -22.72
CA GLY A 129 10.45 9.68 -23.62
C GLY A 129 11.12 11.01 -23.31
N ALA A 130 11.34 11.84 -24.33
CA ALA A 130 11.59 13.25 -24.07
C ALA A 130 10.37 13.81 -23.33
N SER A 131 10.60 14.62 -22.28
CA SER A 131 9.53 15.34 -21.60
C SER A 131 8.91 16.33 -22.59
N SER A 132 7.89 15.89 -23.30
CA SER A 132 7.03 16.82 -24.00
C SER A 132 6.19 17.49 -22.91
N PRO A 133 6.26 18.82 -22.78
CA PRO A 133 5.28 19.51 -21.98
C PRO A 133 3.92 19.10 -22.56
N SER A 134 3.07 18.53 -21.72
CA SER A 134 1.70 18.19 -22.10
C SER A 134 1.06 19.46 -22.68
N GLU A 135 1.09 19.53 -24.00
CA GLU A 135 0.36 20.53 -24.75
C GLU A 135 -1.11 20.17 -24.55
N ARG A 136 -1.70 20.81 -23.54
CA ARG A 136 -3.14 20.79 -23.37
C ARG A 136 -3.72 21.29 -24.69
N PRO A 137 -4.55 20.51 -25.38
CA PRO A 137 -5.18 21.00 -26.61
C PRO A 137 -5.93 22.28 -26.22
N ARG A 138 -5.46 23.41 -26.74
CA ARG A 138 -6.22 24.64 -26.70
C ARG A 138 -7.44 24.40 -27.56
N VAL A 139 -8.55 24.14 -26.92
CA VAL A 139 -9.84 24.20 -27.56
C VAL A 139 -10.06 25.67 -27.96
N ARG A 140 -10.06 25.91 -29.24
CA ARG A 140 -10.51 27.19 -29.79
C ARG A 140 -12.03 27.23 -29.81
#